data_e057cc323a0afd34813834518ec1e3fc
#
_entry.id   e057cc323a0afd34813834518ec1e3fc
#
_cell.length_a   1.000
_cell.length_b   1.000
_cell.length_c   1.000
_cell.angle_alpha   90.00
_cell.angle_beta   90.00
_cell.angle_gamma   90.00
#
_symmetry.space_group_name_H-M   'P 1'
#
loop_
_entity.id
_entity.type
_entity.pdbx_description
1 polymer ?
#
loop_
_entity_poly.entity_id
_entity_poly.type
_entity_poly.pdbx_seq_one_letter_code
_entity_poly.pdbx_strand_id
1 'polypeptide(L)'
;MATTTDALTSAPVYQTGLLANAPDNLDAKISSEIHAFDHEPSLDEDGLLRPTEEERTTLRRISGSIPWTAYMICLIEFAERASYYGCQFVFSNFVQFPLPKGGNGAGATPKGTQLTPGALGKGLTVSSALGLLFKFLAYTVPVFGGWLADTKLGRFKTICIGVFVFGVAHLVLVLGALPSVLQAGHGMAPFVIGILILALGAGLFKSNVSPMLLDQDTQKGLIVKTLPDGERVILDPEVTAQKLALAFYGMVNVGAFFGLATTYSEKRVGFWLAYGLPMVLYLLLPILLWAINKRLVKYPPQGSDLGKFFRVIGTSLRRNGLKKFGRKGYLDAAKPSVLAAEGTTGEHNGKPVDWDDNFVEDVKRSLEACTIFLFFPIYILNDGGIGNITTSQGSAMVTNDAPNDILNNFNALTVIVTIPILSYGVYPLLRRHKIHFGPIKRITFGFLIAAVSSAIGAITQWRIYETSPCGYYATGCEIGTGVAPLSIWWQLPQWMIGGISECFCNVTALELAYSRAPANMKGLVTSMYLFATALSAAIAQACTPSLVDPYLIWPYVAPAVLGTLMAIWFYFLYRHLDDDEYVRGGVGDTLGEVPTVERRESIRTGDAIQEFRPNEKV
;
A
#
# COMPACT_ATOMS: atom_id res chain seq x y z
N MET A 1 -0.31 -16.65 12.01
CA MET A 1 -0.44 -17.17 10.61
C MET A 1 -1.78 -17.87 10.35
N ALA A 2 -2.53 -18.28 11.33
CA ALA A 2 -3.82 -18.97 11.13
C ALA A 2 -5.05 -18.03 11.00
N THR A 3 -4.90 -16.76 11.15
CA THR A 3 -6.03 -15.80 11.20
C THR A 3 -6.24 -14.98 9.92
N THR A 4 -5.31 -15.00 8.98
CA THR A 4 -5.51 -14.42 7.65
C THR A 4 -6.16 -15.39 6.65
N THR A 5 -6.25 -16.67 7.00
CA THR A 5 -6.89 -17.69 6.15
C THR A 5 -8.41 -17.65 6.17
N ASP A 6 -9.02 -17.17 7.26
CA ASP A 6 -10.50 -17.15 7.37
C ASP A 6 -11.17 -15.97 6.66
N ALA A 7 -10.42 -14.92 6.31
CA ALA A 7 -10.95 -13.76 5.60
C ALA A 7 -11.00 -13.92 4.06
N LEU A 8 -10.35 -14.96 3.51
CA LEU A 8 -10.22 -15.16 2.05
C LEU A 8 -11.05 -16.33 1.50
N THR A 9 -11.88 -16.95 2.31
CA THR A 9 -12.67 -18.14 1.90
C THR A 9 -14.04 -17.85 1.27
N SER A 10 -14.33 -16.63 0.83
CA SER A 10 -15.52 -16.34 0.02
C SER A 10 -15.16 -16.19 -1.45
N ALA A 11 -14.91 -17.30 -2.12
CA ALA A 11 -14.92 -17.35 -3.58
C ALA A 11 -16.35 -17.16 -4.08
N PRO A 12 -16.59 -16.36 -5.15
CA PRO A 12 -17.92 -16.19 -5.70
C PRO A 12 -18.38 -17.50 -6.35
N VAL A 13 -19.52 -18.00 -5.89
CA VAL A 13 -20.26 -19.05 -6.58
C VAL A 13 -20.71 -18.51 -7.94
N TYR A 14 -20.20 -19.09 -9.03
CA TYR A 14 -20.73 -18.84 -10.37
C TYR A 14 -22.17 -19.32 -10.42
N GLN A 15 -23.13 -18.40 -10.48
CA GLN A 15 -24.49 -18.70 -10.87
C GLN A 15 -24.53 -18.97 -12.38
N THR A 16 -24.66 -20.21 -12.76
CA THR A 16 -25.13 -20.59 -14.10
C THR A 16 -26.62 -20.26 -14.18
N GLY A 17 -26.92 -19.05 -14.65
CA GLY A 17 -28.26 -18.66 -15.06
C GLY A 17 -28.54 -19.15 -16.47
N LEU A 18 -28.98 -20.38 -16.60
CA LEU A 18 -29.62 -20.91 -17.81
C LEU A 18 -30.32 -22.24 -17.42
N LEU A 19 -31.59 -22.19 -17.09
CA LEU A 19 -32.56 -23.29 -17.23
C LEU A 19 -33.88 -22.88 -16.56
N ALA A 20 -34.62 -22.01 -17.21
CA ALA A 20 -36.05 -21.92 -17.00
C ALA A 20 -36.73 -22.46 -18.27
N ASN A 21 -37.40 -23.64 -18.16
CA ASN A 21 -38.19 -24.37 -19.15
C ASN A 21 -37.48 -25.62 -19.72
N ALA A 22 -37.42 -26.67 -18.92
CA ALA A 22 -37.25 -28.05 -19.40
C ALA A 22 -38.25 -28.95 -18.70
N PRO A 23 -38.79 -29.99 -19.34
CA PRO A 23 -39.81 -30.88 -18.79
C PRO A 23 -39.26 -31.75 -17.67
N ASP A 24 -40.11 -32.03 -16.65
CA ASP A 24 -39.81 -32.66 -15.35
C ASP A 24 -39.03 -33.99 -15.35
N ASN A 25 -38.84 -34.65 -16.49
CA ASN A 25 -38.08 -35.90 -16.59
C ASN A 25 -36.58 -35.70 -16.92
N LEU A 26 -36.17 -34.50 -17.26
CA LEU A 26 -34.77 -34.20 -17.58
C LEU A 26 -33.98 -33.79 -16.31
N ASP A 27 -34.69 -33.15 -15.38
CA ASP A 27 -34.07 -32.64 -14.12
C ASP A 27 -33.63 -33.77 -13.18
N ALA A 28 -34.39 -34.88 -13.13
CA ALA A 28 -34.04 -36.06 -12.32
C ALA A 28 -32.80 -36.80 -12.87
N LYS A 29 -32.62 -36.79 -14.18
CA LYS A 29 -31.46 -37.44 -14.84
C LYS A 29 -30.23 -36.57 -14.81
N ILE A 30 -30.36 -35.25 -14.99
CA ILE A 30 -29.30 -34.26 -14.85
C ILE A 30 -28.86 -34.15 -13.38
N SER A 31 -29.80 -34.18 -12.42
CA SER A 31 -29.49 -34.16 -10.98
C SER A 31 -28.74 -35.42 -10.54
N SER A 32 -29.10 -36.62 -11.06
CA SER A 32 -28.39 -37.87 -10.76
C SER A 32 -27.01 -37.95 -11.45
N GLU A 33 -26.83 -37.34 -12.62
CA GLU A 33 -25.54 -37.24 -13.28
C GLU A 33 -24.65 -36.18 -12.62
N ILE A 34 -25.20 -35.04 -12.17
CA ILE A 34 -24.46 -34.01 -11.42
C ILE A 34 -23.99 -34.57 -10.07
N HIS A 35 -24.83 -35.30 -9.33
CA HIS A 35 -24.44 -35.96 -8.07
C HIS A 35 -23.44 -37.11 -8.25
N ALA A 36 -23.41 -37.77 -9.42
CA ALA A 36 -22.40 -38.79 -9.72
C ALA A 36 -21.02 -38.19 -10.09
N PHE A 37 -21.00 -36.97 -10.62
CA PHE A 37 -19.74 -36.28 -10.93
C PHE A 37 -19.03 -35.68 -9.72
N ASP A 38 -19.73 -35.42 -8.60
CA ASP A 38 -19.16 -34.77 -7.42
C ASP A 38 -18.39 -35.73 -6.47
N HIS A 39 -18.41 -37.04 -6.71
CA HIS A 39 -17.84 -38.03 -5.79
C HIS A 39 -16.51 -38.66 -6.22
N GLU A 40 -16.07 -38.49 -7.46
CA GLU A 40 -14.74 -38.98 -7.87
C GLU A 40 -13.72 -37.85 -8.04
N PRO A 41 -12.49 -38.02 -7.49
CA PRO A 41 -11.43 -37.06 -7.70
C PRO A 41 -11.06 -37.01 -9.20
N SER A 42 -11.35 -35.89 -9.85
CA SER A 42 -11.04 -35.70 -11.26
C SER A 42 -9.54 -35.45 -11.43
N LEU A 43 -8.90 -36.23 -12.29
CA LEU A 43 -7.56 -35.92 -12.82
C LEU A 43 -7.71 -34.80 -13.87
N ASP A 44 -6.96 -33.73 -13.68
CA ASP A 44 -6.86 -32.64 -14.69
C ASP A 44 -6.08 -33.11 -15.93
N GLU A 45 -6.10 -32.32 -17.01
CA GLU A 45 -5.28 -32.55 -18.23
C GLU A 45 -3.80 -32.77 -17.91
N ASP A 46 -3.30 -32.18 -16.82
CA ASP A 46 -1.94 -32.34 -16.31
C ASP A 46 -1.74 -33.57 -15.39
N GLY A 47 -2.75 -34.44 -15.20
CA GLY A 47 -2.70 -35.63 -14.36
C GLY A 47 -2.69 -35.34 -12.84
N LEU A 48 -3.14 -34.16 -12.42
CA LEU A 48 -3.19 -33.71 -11.03
C LEU A 48 -4.56 -33.95 -10.42
N LEU A 49 -4.61 -34.47 -9.20
CA LEU A 49 -5.83 -34.71 -8.42
C LEU A 49 -6.44 -33.39 -7.95
N ARG A 50 -7.65 -33.10 -8.43
CA ARG A 50 -8.46 -31.96 -7.95
C ARG A 50 -9.26 -32.36 -6.71
N PRO A 51 -9.41 -31.47 -5.71
CA PRO A 51 -10.22 -31.74 -4.52
C PRO A 51 -11.71 -31.78 -4.89
N THR A 52 -12.43 -32.78 -4.33
CA THR A 52 -13.87 -32.80 -4.32
C THR A 52 -14.44 -31.66 -3.45
N GLU A 53 -15.74 -31.37 -3.56
CA GLU A 53 -16.37 -30.30 -2.77
C GLU A 53 -16.30 -30.59 -1.26
N GLU A 54 -16.41 -31.86 -0.86
CA GLU A 54 -16.23 -32.32 0.52
C GLU A 54 -14.78 -32.13 0.99
N GLU A 55 -13.80 -32.46 0.15
CA GLU A 55 -12.39 -32.30 0.45
C GLU A 55 -11.99 -30.81 0.57
N ARG A 56 -12.61 -29.92 -0.19
CA ARG A 56 -12.38 -28.46 -0.08
C ARG A 56 -12.75 -27.91 1.30
N THR A 57 -13.70 -28.50 1.97
CA THR A 57 -14.16 -28.07 3.30
C THR A 57 -13.48 -28.79 4.45
N THR A 58 -13.01 -30.01 4.24
CA THR A 58 -12.46 -30.87 5.30
C THR A 58 -10.93 -30.90 5.35
N LEU A 59 -10.25 -30.81 4.19
CA LEU A 59 -8.80 -30.93 4.14
C LEU A 59 -8.11 -29.61 4.46
N ARG A 60 -6.99 -29.70 5.18
CA ARG A 60 -6.13 -28.55 5.51
C ARG A 60 -5.48 -27.99 4.26
N ARG A 61 -5.59 -26.68 4.07
CA ARG A 61 -4.93 -25.95 2.97
C ARG A 61 -3.52 -25.55 3.36
N ILE A 62 -2.57 -25.81 2.49
CA ILE A 62 -1.16 -25.44 2.66
C ILE A 62 -0.60 -24.79 1.41
N SER A 63 0.51 -24.07 1.57
CA SER A 63 1.22 -23.49 0.42
C SER A 63 1.85 -24.58 -0.46
N GLY A 64 1.85 -24.38 -1.75
CA GLY A 64 2.64 -25.15 -2.70
C GLY A 64 4.15 -24.96 -2.49
N SER A 65 4.96 -25.60 -3.34
CA SER A 65 6.41 -25.42 -3.35
C SER A 65 6.79 -24.06 -3.89
N ILE A 66 7.45 -23.23 -3.09
CA ILE A 66 7.92 -21.93 -3.51
C ILE A 66 9.27 -22.08 -4.23
N PRO A 67 9.38 -21.66 -5.50
CA PRO A 67 10.63 -21.74 -6.23
C PRO A 67 11.67 -20.79 -5.63
N TRP A 68 12.94 -21.19 -5.65
CA TRP A 68 14.03 -20.37 -5.10
C TRP A 68 14.15 -18.99 -5.79
N THR A 69 13.70 -18.87 -7.05
CA THR A 69 13.64 -17.61 -7.79
C THR A 69 12.77 -16.57 -7.09
N ALA A 70 11.71 -16.99 -6.43
CA ALA A 70 10.85 -16.11 -5.63
C ALA A 70 11.60 -15.52 -4.44
N TYR A 71 12.41 -16.32 -3.74
CA TYR A 71 13.24 -15.80 -2.65
C TYR A 71 14.33 -14.83 -3.15
N MET A 72 14.88 -15.06 -4.35
CA MET A 72 15.81 -14.12 -4.97
C MET A 72 15.13 -12.80 -5.35
N ILE A 73 13.86 -12.81 -5.78
CA ILE A 73 13.10 -11.58 -6.01
C ILE A 73 12.88 -10.84 -4.69
N CYS A 74 12.59 -11.55 -3.60
CA CYS A 74 12.50 -10.92 -2.27
C CYS A 74 13.84 -10.30 -1.83
N LEU A 75 14.97 -10.91 -2.15
CA LEU A 75 16.30 -10.34 -1.89
C LEU A 75 16.59 -9.10 -2.76
N ILE A 76 16.13 -9.10 -4.02
CA ILE A 76 16.19 -7.95 -4.91
C ILE A 76 15.37 -6.79 -4.33
N GLU A 77 14.15 -7.07 -3.85
CA GLU A 77 13.33 -6.06 -3.16
C GLU A 77 14.02 -5.51 -1.91
N PHE A 78 14.58 -6.40 -1.06
CA PHE A 78 15.35 -5.96 0.10
C PHE A 78 16.45 -4.96 -0.27
N ALA A 79 17.28 -5.28 -1.28
CA ALA A 79 18.39 -4.42 -1.69
C ALA A 79 17.90 -3.08 -2.26
N GLU A 80 16.81 -3.09 -3.02
CA GLU A 80 16.21 -1.87 -3.54
C GLU A 80 15.59 -1.03 -2.42
N ARG A 81 14.82 -1.64 -1.51
CA ARG A 81 14.23 -0.92 -0.37
C ARG A 81 15.28 -0.35 0.59
N ALA A 82 16.33 -1.12 0.90
CA ALA A 82 17.45 -0.64 1.71
C ALA A 82 18.12 0.58 1.08
N SER A 83 18.26 0.56 -0.23
CA SER A 83 18.81 1.66 -1.00
C SER A 83 17.88 2.88 -1.05
N TYR A 84 16.59 2.66 -1.28
CA TYR A 84 15.57 3.70 -1.32
C TYR A 84 15.45 4.43 0.02
N TYR A 85 15.18 3.69 1.11
CA TYR A 85 15.03 4.28 2.44
C TYR A 85 16.36 4.83 2.98
N GLY A 86 17.47 4.15 2.68
CA GLY A 86 18.81 4.64 3.04
C GLY A 86 19.13 6.01 2.47
N CYS A 87 18.68 6.31 1.24
CA CYS A 87 18.81 7.66 0.68
C CYS A 87 17.75 8.62 1.23
N GLN A 88 16.49 8.19 1.30
CA GLN A 88 15.38 9.07 1.64
C GLN A 88 15.50 9.66 3.05
N PHE A 89 15.95 8.88 4.03
CA PHE A 89 16.03 9.33 5.42
C PHE A 89 17.02 10.49 5.60
N VAL A 90 18.08 10.54 4.82
CA VAL A 90 19.10 11.60 4.92
C VAL A 90 18.80 12.85 4.07
N PHE A 91 17.73 12.86 3.27
CA PHE A 91 17.38 14.02 2.42
C PHE A 91 17.08 15.28 3.23
N SER A 92 16.38 15.10 4.37
CA SER A 92 15.97 16.22 5.21
C SER A 92 17.17 17.03 5.68
N ASN A 93 18.10 16.37 6.34
CA ASN A 93 19.29 16.99 6.90
C ASN A 93 20.20 17.56 5.81
N PHE A 94 20.36 16.83 4.69
CA PHE A 94 21.18 17.28 3.56
C PHE A 94 20.74 18.63 3.01
N VAL A 95 19.43 18.85 2.88
CA VAL A 95 18.88 20.09 2.29
C VAL A 95 18.70 21.18 3.34
N GLN A 96 18.19 20.83 4.54
CA GLN A 96 17.75 21.78 5.54
C GLN A 96 18.89 22.56 6.16
N PHE A 97 19.91 21.86 6.65
CA PHE A 97 20.98 22.45 7.45
C PHE A 97 22.22 22.80 6.63
N PRO A 98 22.94 23.87 7.00
CA PRO A 98 24.23 24.20 6.39
C PRO A 98 25.30 23.20 6.83
N LEU A 99 26.48 23.26 6.20
CA LEU A 99 27.65 22.53 6.65
C LEU A 99 27.98 22.91 8.11
N PRO A 100 28.13 21.92 9.03
CA PRO A 100 28.37 22.19 10.44
C PRO A 100 29.66 22.96 10.67
N LYS A 101 29.63 24.03 11.49
CA LYS A 101 30.81 24.79 11.90
C LYS A 101 31.77 23.87 12.67
N GLY A 102 33.02 23.84 12.27
CA GLY A 102 34.03 22.94 12.85
C GLY A 102 33.90 21.47 12.46
N GLY A 103 32.98 21.13 11.55
CA GLY A 103 32.85 19.79 10.96
C GLY A 103 33.94 19.47 9.93
N ASN A 104 33.82 18.30 9.29
CA ASN A 104 34.82 17.80 8.33
C ASN A 104 34.63 18.30 6.89
N GLY A 105 33.70 19.23 6.66
CA GLY A 105 33.39 19.74 5.32
C GLY A 105 32.60 18.76 4.41
N ALA A 106 32.28 17.57 4.91
CA ALA A 106 31.48 16.56 4.25
C ALA A 106 30.04 16.46 4.84
N GLY A 107 29.69 17.38 5.74
CA GLY A 107 28.38 17.45 6.39
C GLY A 107 28.29 16.76 7.76
N ALA A 108 29.35 16.05 8.19
CA ALA A 108 29.40 15.44 9.52
C ALA A 108 29.62 16.47 10.63
N THR A 109 29.06 16.21 11.80
CA THR A 109 29.19 17.09 12.98
C THR A 109 30.43 16.77 13.79
N PRO A 110 31.02 17.78 14.49
CA PRO A 110 32.06 17.50 15.48
C PRO A 110 31.51 16.60 16.60
N LYS A 111 32.36 15.71 17.11
CA LYS A 111 31.99 14.81 18.21
C LYS A 111 31.64 15.60 19.49
N GLY A 112 30.61 15.13 20.21
CA GLY A 112 30.19 15.73 21.49
C GLY A 112 29.41 17.05 21.35
N THR A 113 29.08 17.47 20.13
CA THR A 113 28.21 18.64 19.90
C THR A 113 26.76 18.23 19.67
N GLN A 114 25.83 19.16 19.92
CA GLN A 114 24.40 19.00 19.61
C GLN A 114 24.05 19.47 18.18
N LEU A 115 25.08 19.74 17.35
CA LEU A 115 24.87 20.16 15.97
C LEU A 115 24.22 19.04 15.15
N THR A 116 23.39 19.44 14.20
CA THR A 116 22.74 18.54 13.24
C THR A 116 23.59 18.43 11.96
N PRO A 117 23.72 17.24 11.36
CA PRO A 117 24.35 17.09 10.06
C PRO A 117 23.65 17.95 9.01
N GLY A 118 24.40 18.50 8.07
CA GLY A 118 23.83 19.34 7.03
C GLY A 118 24.80 19.61 5.89
N ALA A 119 24.25 20.06 4.74
CA ALA A 119 25.06 20.36 3.57
C ALA A 119 24.65 21.64 2.84
N LEU A 120 23.35 21.80 2.53
CA LEU A 120 22.89 22.86 1.61
C LEU A 120 22.36 24.11 2.29
N GLY A 121 21.89 24.03 3.55
CA GLY A 121 21.41 25.17 4.33
C GLY A 121 20.19 25.89 3.73
N LYS A 122 19.28 25.17 3.07
CA LYS A 122 18.11 25.77 2.39
C LYS A 122 16.87 25.90 3.27
N GLY A 123 16.95 25.43 4.52
CA GLY A 123 15.85 25.49 5.49
C GLY A 123 14.79 24.41 5.30
N LEU A 124 13.86 24.34 6.28
CA LEU A 124 12.84 23.31 6.38
C LEU A 124 11.84 23.32 5.21
N THR A 125 11.42 24.52 4.77
CA THR A 125 10.43 24.68 3.68
C THR A 125 10.95 24.05 2.38
N VAL A 126 12.18 24.35 1.98
CA VAL A 126 12.78 23.79 0.75
C VAL A 126 13.04 22.29 0.90
N SER A 127 13.55 21.87 2.06
CA SER A 127 13.76 20.45 2.37
C SER A 127 12.47 19.66 2.27
N SER A 128 11.39 20.15 2.89
CA SER A 128 10.07 19.53 2.83
C SER A 128 9.49 19.52 1.42
N ALA A 129 9.62 20.63 0.68
CA ALA A 129 9.13 20.71 -0.70
C ALA A 129 9.79 19.66 -1.61
N LEU A 130 11.11 19.49 -1.52
CA LEU A 130 11.83 18.49 -2.31
C LEU A 130 11.52 17.06 -1.89
N GLY A 131 11.40 16.79 -0.59
CA GLY A 131 11.01 15.49 -0.06
C GLY A 131 9.58 15.10 -0.50
N LEU A 132 8.64 16.05 -0.47
CA LEU A 132 7.26 15.85 -0.93
C LEU A 132 7.16 15.69 -2.46
N LEU A 133 7.95 16.44 -3.23
CA LEU A 133 8.06 16.24 -4.67
C LEU A 133 8.56 14.83 -5.00
N PHE A 134 9.61 14.39 -4.30
CA PHE A 134 10.12 13.03 -4.45
C PHE A 134 9.03 11.99 -4.12
N LYS A 135 8.34 12.14 -2.97
CA LYS A 135 7.24 11.26 -2.55
C LYS A 135 6.11 11.25 -3.59
N PHE A 136 5.67 12.41 -4.06
CA PHE A 136 4.64 12.53 -5.11
C PHE A 136 5.01 11.75 -6.37
N LEU A 137 6.22 11.93 -6.88
CA LEU A 137 6.70 11.24 -8.08
C LEU A 137 6.87 9.73 -7.84
N ALA A 138 7.43 9.32 -6.69
CA ALA A 138 7.63 7.91 -6.34
C ALA A 138 6.32 7.11 -6.18
N TYR A 139 5.18 7.80 -6.02
CA TYR A 139 3.85 7.18 -5.97
C TYR A 139 2.99 7.43 -7.22
N THR A 140 3.36 8.36 -8.09
CA THR A 140 2.69 8.60 -9.39
C THR A 140 3.33 7.81 -10.53
N VAL A 141 4.66 7.78 -10.60
CA VAL A 141 5.42 7.08 -11.66
C VAL A 141 5.13 5.56 -11.73
N PRO A 142 4.86 4.84 -10.61
CA PRO A 142 4.50 3.42 -10.66
C PRO A 142 3.29 3.12 -11.55
N VAL A 143 2.31 4.01 -11.64
CA VAL A 143 1.14 3.86 -12.53
C VAL A 143 1.60 3.81 -13.99
N PHE A 144 2.51 4.69 -14.38
CA PHE A 144 3.11 4.68 -15.71
C PHE A 144 4.02 3.47 -15.92
N GLY A 145 4.81 3.08 -14.91
CA GLY A 145 5.70 1.91 -14.95
C GLY A 145 4.94 0.60 -15.17
N GLY A 146 3.82 0.40 -14.47
CA GLY A 146 2.93 -0.74 -14.67
C GLY A 146 2.31 -0.77 -16.07
N TRP A 147 1.76 0.37 -16.52
CA TRP A 147 1.22 0.49 -17.87
C TRP A 147 2.28 0.17 -18.96
N LEU A 148 3.50 0.67 -18.80
CA LEU A 148 4.59 0.43 -19.75
C LEU A 148 4.99 -1.05 -19.81
N ALA A 149 5.02 -1.72 -18.66
CA ALA A 149 5.31 -3.14 -18.57
C ALA A 149 4.21 -3.98 -19.21
N ASP A 150 2.95 -3.70 -18.90
CA ASP A 150 1.82 -4.52 -19.36
C ASP A 150 1.53 -4.34 -20.86
N THR A 151 1.89 -3.17 -21.44
CA THR A 151 1.56 -2.86 -22.85
C THR A 151 2.72 -3.05 -23.82
N LYS A 152 3.97 -2.83 -23.39
CA LYS A 152 5.10 -2.74 -24.35
C LYS A 152 6.31 -3.62 -24.01
N LEU A 153 6.82 -3.52 -22.78
CA LEU A 153 8.15 -4.05 -22.45
C LEU A 153 8.13 -5.42 -21.75
N GLY A 154 7.05 -5.71 -21.01
CA GLY A 154 7.01 -6.79 -20.03
C GLY A 154 7.68 -6.42 -18.71
N ARG A 155 7.26 -7.06 -17.62
CA ARG A 155 7.67 -6.73 -16.25
C ARG A 155 9.18 -6.77 -16.03
N PHE A 156 9.85 -7.84 -16.49
CA PHE A 156 11.29 -8.01 -16.27
C PHE A 156 12.14 -6.92 -16.93
N LYS A 157 11.85 -6.56 -18.18
CA LYS A 157 12.60 -5.51 -18.89
C LYS A 157 12.39 -4.14 -18.26
N THR A 158 11.15 -3.86 -17.81
CA THR A 158 10.83 -2.59 -17.12
C THR A 158 11.57 -2.50 -15.79
N ILE A 159 11.68 -3.60 -15.04
CA ILE A 159 12.50 -3.67 -13.82
C ILE A 159 13.97 -3.40 -14.14
N CYS A 160 14.54 -4.01 -15.17
CA CYS A 160 15.94 -3.79 -15.56
C CYS A 160 16.21 -2.33 -15.93
N ILE A 161 15.30 -1.69 -16.66
CA ILE A 161 15.39 -0.25 -16.98
C ILE A 161 15.30 0.59 -15.70
N GLY A 162 14.33 0.27 -14.81
CA GLY A 162 14.19 0.92 -13.52
C GLY A 162 15.46 0.82 -12.69
N VAL A 163 16.07 -0.36 -12.63
CA VAL A 163 17.35 -0.58 -11.92
C VAL A 163 18.49 0.24 -12.52
N PHE A 164 18.58 0.31 -13.83
CA PHE A 164 19.61 1.14 -14.48
C PHE A 164 19.41 2.63 -14.17
N VAL A 165 18.20 3.14 -14.34
CA VAL A 165 17.87 4.56 -14.08
C VAL A 165 18.12 4.92 -12.62
N PHE A 166 17.71 4.07 -11.69
CA PHE A 166 17.92 4.27 -10.26
C PHE A 166 19.42 4.23 -9.89
N GLY A 167 20.20 3.35 -10.51
CA GLY A 167 21.67 3.30 -10.35
C GLY A 167 22.37 4.58 -10.80
N VAL A 168 21.92 5.18 -11.91
CA VAL A 168 22.41 6.51 -12.35
C VAL A 168 22.09 7.59 -11.30
N ALA A 169 20.91 7.55 -10.69
CA ALA A 169 20.54 8.47 -9.63
C ALA A 169 21.47 8.38 -8.42
N HIS A 170 21.82 7.16 -7.99
CA HIS A 170 22.80 6.98 -6.91
C HIS A 170 24.14 7.60 -7.22
N LEU A 171 24.64 7.37 -8.43
CA LEU A 171 25.92 7.98 -8.85
C LEU A 171 25.86 9.51 -8.78
N VAL A 172 24.77 10.12 -9.26
CA VAL A 172 24.58 11.58 -9.23
C VAL A 172 24.50 12.09 -7.79
N LEU A 173 23.78 11.40 -6.89
CA LEU A 173 23.67 11.78 -5.47
C LEU A 173 25.01 11.68 -4.75
N VAL A 174 25.78 10.61 -4.96
CA VAL A 174 27.11 10.44 -4.34
C VAL A 174 28.07 11.52 -4.83
N LEU A 175 28.13 11.76 -6.15
CA LEU A 175 29.00 12.81 -6.72
C LEU A 175 28.60 14.21 -6.24
N GLY A 176 27.29 14.49 -6.11
CA GLY A 176 26.77 15.74 -5.56
C GLY A 176 27.03 15.94 -4.07
N ALA A 177 27.29 14.86 -3.32
CA ALA A 177 27.60 14.88 -1.89
C ALA A 177 29.09 14.84 -1.58
N LEU A 178 29.98 14.89 -2.58
CA LEU A 178 31.41 14.93 -2.35
C LEU A 178 31.81 16.24 -1.59
N PRO A 179 32.74 16.16 -0.64
CA PRO A 179 33.15 17.33 0.15
C PRO A 179 33.55 18.54 -0.70
N SER A 180 34.24 18.32 -1.81
CA SER A 180 34.65 19.40 -2.74
C SER A 180 33.45 20.12 -3.38
N VAL A 181 32.40 19.38 -3.72
CA VAL A 181 31.15 19.91 -4.32
C VAL A 181 30.35 20.68 -3.28
N LEU A 182 30.26 20.14 -2.05
CA LEU A 182 29.53 20.77 -0.94
C LEU A 182 30.18 22.07 -0.50
N GLN A 183 31.50 22.07 -0.32
CA GLN A 183 32.27 23.27 0.06
C GLN A 183 32.22 24.35 -1.01
N ALA A 184 32.14 23.97 -2.29
CA ALA A 184 31.96 24.90 -3.40
C ALA A 184 30.51 25.43 -3.52
N GLY A 185 29.57 24.92 -2.70
CA GLY A 185 28.14 25.33 -2.74
C GLY A 185 27.34 24.78 -3.93
N HIS A 186 27.86 23.80 -4.67
CA HIS A 186 27.25 23.28 -5.90
C HIS A 186 26.40 22.03 -5.70
N GLY A 187 26.14 21.59 -4.46
CA GLY A 187 25.42 20.34 -4.15
C GLY A 187 23.92 20.33 -4.51
N MET A 188 23.29 21.50 -4.68
CA MET A 188 21.83 21.59 -4.91
C MET A 188 21.38 21.00 -6.26
N ALA A 189 22.06 21.36 -7.35
CA ALA A 189 21.66 20.90 -8.69
C ALA A 189 21.77 19.37 -8.84
N PRO A 190 22.91 18.71 -8.50
CA PRO A 190 23.00 17.25 -8.55
C PRO A 190 22.01 16.57 -7.60
N PHE A 191 21.69 17.14 -6.44
CA PHE A 191 20.69 16.60 -5.54
C PHE A 191 19.30 16.58 -6.19
N VAL A 192 18.83 17.72 -6.74
CA VAL A 192 17.52 17.80 -7.39
C VAL A 192 17.43 16.85 -8.59
N ILE A 193 18.44 16.82 -9.45
CA ILE A 193 18.49 15.89 -10.59
C ILE A 193 18.48 14.45 -10.08
N GLY A 194 19.27 14.14 -9.04
CA GLY A 194 19.38 12.82 -8.44
C GLY A 194 18.04 12.30 -7.92
N ILE A 195 17.29 13.11 -7.15
CA ILE A 195 15.98 12.68 -6.59
C ILE A 195 14.91 12.50 -7.69
N LEU A 196 14.94 13.30 -8.76
CA LEU A 196 14.02 13.13 -9.89
C LEU A 196 14.28 11.81 -10.63
N ILE A 197 15.54 11.51 -10.92
CA ILE A 197 15.94 10.25 -11.56
C ILE A 197 15.65 9.07 -10.62
N LEU A 198 15.91 9.24 -9.31
CA LEU A 198 15.63 8.23 -8.28
C LEU A 198 14.14 7.87 -8.24
N ALA A 199 13.27 8.87 -8.23
CA ALA A 199 11.82 8.66 -8.25
C ALA A 199 11.34 7.94 -9.52
N LEU A 200 11.91 8.28 -10.68
CA LEU A 200 11.61 7.60 -11.94
C LEU A 200 12.03 6.12 -11.89
N GLY A 201 13.25 5.83 -11.47
CA GLY A 201 13.76 4.47 -11.36
C GLY A 201 12.96 3.62 -10.36
N ALA A 202 12.69 4.16 -9.17
CA ALA A 202 11.87 3.52 -8.14
C ALA A 202 10.45 3.23 -8.64
N GLY A 203 9.83 4.15 -9.38
CA GLY A 203 8.50 3.97 -9.93
C GLY A 203 8.41 2.85 -10.98
N LEU A 204 9.40 2.74 -11.87
CA LEU A 204 9.49 1.66 -12.85
C LEU A 204 9.71 0.29 -12.20
N PHE A 205 10.46 0.25 -11.12
CA PHE A 205 10.76 -0.97 -10.37
C PHE A 205 9.55 -1.41 -9.53
N LYS A 206 9.05 -0.53 -8.67
CA LYS A 206 8.06 -0.82 -7.62
C LYS A 206 6.76 -1.42 -8.15
N SER A 207 6.26 -0.95 -9.30
CA SER A 207 5.02 -1.43 -9.91
C SER A 207 5.11 -2.86 -10.45
N ASN A 208 6.32 -3.36 -10.72
CA ASN A 208 6.53 -4.58 -11.47
C ASN A 208 7.09 -5.74 -10.65
N VAL A 209 7.78 -5.46 -9.54
CA VAL A 209 8.49 -6.49 -8.77
C VAL A 209 7.54 -7.42 -8.02
N SER A 210 6.51 -6.89 -7.37
CA SER A 210 5.52 -7.69 -6.65
C SER A 210 4.69 -8.59 -7.59
N PRO A 211 4.15 -8.10 -8.71
CA PRO A 211 3.52 -8.97 -9.70
C PRO A 211 4.49 -10.01 -10.28
N MET A 212 5.76 -9.65 -10.55
CA MET A 212 6.75 -10.60 -11.03
C MET A 212 7.07 -11.69 -10.00
N LEU A 213 7.00 -11.37 -8.69
CA LEU A 213 7.13 -12.36 -7.62
C LEU A 213 5.99 -13.38 -7.67
N LEU A 214 4.76 -12.91 -7.79
CA LEU A 214 3.57 -13.78 -7.85
C LEU A 214 3.54 -14.62 -9.12
N ASP A 215 4.08 -14.13 -10.23
CA ASP A 215 4.22 -14.88 -11.48
C ASP A 215 5.14 -16.12 -11.36
N GLN A 216 5.95 -16.23 -10.30
CA GLN A 216 6.80 -17.40 -10.08
C GLN A 216 6.04 -18.62 -9.56
N ASP A 217 4.83 -18.42 -9.02
CA ASP A 217 3.92 -19.51 -8.73
C ASP A 217 3.18 -19.92 -10.00
N THR A 218 3.52 -21.08 -10.53
CA THR A 218 2.91 -21.62 -11.75
C THR A 218 1.74 -22.55 -11.48
N GLN A 219 1.40 -22.78 -10.21
CA GLN A 219 0.31 -23.67 -9.83
C GLN A 219 -1.05 -23.06 -10.25
N LYS A 220 -1.80 -23.81 -11.05
CA LYS A 220 -3.15 -23.43 -11.47
C LYS A 220 -4.20 -24.20 -10.67
N GLY A 221 -4.87 -23.52 -9.74
CA GLY A 221 -5.97 -24.09 -8.96
C GLY A 221 -5.54 -24.99 -7.80
N LEU A 222 -6.54 -25.54 -7.13
CA LEU A 222 -6.37 -26.39 -5.95
C LEU A 222 -5.91 -27.79 -6.37
N ILE A 223 -4.93 -28.37 -5.67
CA ILE A 223 -4.38 -29.70 -5.94
C ILE A 223 -4.34 -30.48 -4.63
N VAL A 224 -4.85 -31.72 -4.63
CA VAL A 224 -4.73 -32.62 -3.48
C VAL A 224 -3.38 -33.31 -3.52
N LYS A 225 -2.66 -33.30 -2.40
CA LYS A 225 -1.38 -33.95 -2.22
C LYS A 225 -1.35 -34.74 -0.91
N THR A 226 -0.80 -35.96 -0.96
CA THR A 226 -0.51 -36.72 0.24
C THR A 226 0.90 -36.41 0.72
N LEU A 227 1.05 -35.98 1.99
CA LEU A 227 2.33 -35.73 2.63
C LEU A 227 3.04 -37.04 3.00
N PRO A 228 4.35 -37.02 3.32
CA PRO A 228 5.09 -38.21 3.71
C PRO A 228 4.58 -38.92 4.97
N ASP A 229 3.85 -38.20 5.83
CA ASP A 229 3.18 -38.69 7.04
C ASP A 229 1.80 -39.33 6.77
N GLY A 230 1.38 -39.36 5.50
CA GLY A 230 0.09 -39.92 5.06
C GLY A 230 -1.08 -38.92 5.12
N GLU A 231 -0.89 -37.71 5.65
CA GLU A 231 -1.94 -36.68 5.67
C GLU A 231 -2.26 -36.20 4.25
N ARG A 232 -3.54 -36.18 3.88
CA ARG A 232 -4.01 -35.54 2.63
C ARG A 232 -4.27 -34.06 2.87
N VAL A 233 -3.68 -33.20 2.02
CA VAL A 233 -3.77 -31.75 2.12
C VAL A 233 -4.07 -31.13 0.76
N ILE A 234 -4.63 -29.92 0.78
CA ILE A 234 -4.84 -29.15 -0.44
C ILE A 234 -3.69 -28.15 -0.59
N LEU A 235 -2.96 -28.23 -1.71
CA LEU A 235 -2.06 -27.17 -2.15
C LEU A 235 -2.91 -26.03 -2.72
N ASP A 236 -2.84 -24.86 -2.08
CA ASP A 236 -3.67 -23.70 -2.44
C ASP A 236 -2.78 -22.56 -2.94
N PRO A 237 -2.96 -22.10 -4.21
CA PRO A 237 -2.24 -20.95 -4.76
C PRO A 237 -2.45 -19.68 -3.95
N GLU A 238 -3.62 -19.48 -3.34
CA GLU A 238 -3.88 -18.30 -2.50
C GLU A 238 -3.02 -18.30 -1.25
N VAL A 239 -2.88 -19.46 -0.57
CA VAL A 239 -2.00 -19.63 0.59
C VAL A 239 -0.53 -19.43 0.18
N THR A 240 -0.15 -19.88 -1.03
CA THR A 240 1.20 -19.67 -1.57
C THR A 240 1.46 -18.18 -1.81
N ALA A 241 0.52 -17.50 -2.46
CA ALA A 241 0.61 -16.06 -2.73
C ALA A 241 0.68 -15.24 -1.43
N GLN A 242 -0.10 -15.59 -0.40
CA GLN A 242 -0.03 -14.95 0.91
C GLN A 242 1.34 -15.12 1.57
N LYS A 243 1.91 -16.32 1.50
CA LYS A 243 3.24 -16.60 2.06
C LYS A 243 4.33 -15.83 1.34
N LEU A 244 4.24 -15.73 0.00
CA LEU A 244 5.14 -14.91 -0.81
C LEU A 244 5.01 -13.42 -0.49
N ALA A 245 3.78 -12.92 -0.40
CA ALA A 245 3.51 -11.53 -0.05
C ALA A 245 4.04 -11.18 1.36
N LEU A 246 3.89 -12.08 2.32
CA LEU A 246 4.42 -11.90 3.68
C LEU A 246 5.96 -11.87 3.69
N ALA A 247 6.61 -12.78 2.96
CA ALA A 247 8.08 -12.77 2.83
C ALA A 247 8.57 -11.48 2.14
N PHE A 248 7.91 -11.06 1.09
CA PHE A 248 8.20 -9.81 0.38
C PHE A 248 8.07 -8.60 1.31
N TYR A 249 6.95 -8.48 2.02
CA TYR A 249 6.73 -7.39 2.97
C TYR A 249 7.73 -7.40 4.12
N GLY A 250 8.12 -8.58 4.61
CA GLY A 250 9.19 -8.74 5.58
C GLY A 250 10.51 -8.15 5.07
N MET A 251 10.88 -8.45 3.81
CA MET A 251 12.10 -7.91 3.21
C MET A 251 12.06 -6.41 2.96
N VAL A 252 10.89 -5.83 2.65
CA VAL A 252 10.69 -4.37 2.58
C VAL A 252 11.04 -3.71 3.92
N ASN A 253 10.52 -4.24 5.02
CA ASN A 253 10.74 -3.67 6.35
C ASN A 253 12.18 -3.89 6.84
N VAL A 254 12.76 -5.07 6.60
CA VAL A 254 14.19 -5.31 6.91
C VAL A 254 15.08 -4.37 6.10
N GLY A 255 14.72 -4.10 4.83
CA GLY A 255 15.42 -3.11 3.99
C GLY A 255 15.36 -1.70 4.59
N ALA A 256 14.21 -1.29 5.14
CA ALA A 256 14.07 0.03 5.76
C ALA A 256 15.04 0.27 6.92
N PHE A 257 15.43 -0.77 7.67
CA PHE A 257 16.43 -0.66 8.73
C PHE A 257 17.83 -0.24 8.25
N PHE A 258 18.12 -0.40 6.96
CA PHE A 258 19.40 0.08 6.41
C PHE A 258 19.53 1.60 6.52
N GLY A 259 18.43 2.33 6.66
CA GLY A 259 18.40 3.74 7.01
C GLY A 259 19.21 4.07 8.28
N LEU A 260 19.28 3.15 9.25
CA LEU A 260 20.10 3.32 10.44
C LEU A 260 21.59 3.48 10.11
N ALA A 261 22.12 2.72 9.15
CA ALA A 261 23.51 2.84 8.74
C ALA A 261 23.78 4.17 8.04
N THR A 262 22.84 4.67 7.25
CA THR A 262 23.01 5.93 6.50
C THR A 262 22.87 7.15 7.39
N THR A 263 21.96 7.16 8.38
CA THR A 263 21.82 8.27 9.34
C THR A 263 23.04 8.38 10.27
N TYR A 264 23.62 7.26 10.71
CA TYR A 264 24.89 7.31 11.43
C TYR A 264 26.06 7.73 10.54
N SER A 265 26.05 7.34 9.25
CA SER A 265 27.10 7.73 8.31
C SER A 265 27.12 9.23 8.03
N GLU A 266 25.93 9.86 7.85
CA GLU A 266 25.86 11.32 7.68
C GLU A 266 26.38 12.07 8.90
N LYS A 267 26.04 11.61 10.12
CA LYS A 267 26.44 12.26 11.36
C LYS A 267 27.93 12.13 11.65
N ARG A 268 28.55 10.97 11.32
CA ARG A 268 29.91 10.63 11.72
C ARG A 268 30.98 10.84 10.65
N VAL A 269 30.59 10.62 9.38
CA VAL A 269 31.52 10.61 8.25
C VAL A 269 31.16 11.67 7.21
N GLY A 270 29.87 11.76 6.86
CA GLY A 270 29.34 12.74 5.92
C GLY A 270 28.42 12.14 4.88
N PHE A 271 27.82 13.00 4.07
CA PHE A 271 26.77 12.61 3.12
C PHE A 271 27.27 11.76 1.96
N TRP A 272 28.53 11.91 1.55
CA TRP A 272 29.09 11.05 0.49
C TRP A 272 29.05 9.57 0.86
N LEU A 273 29.29 9.21 2.12
CA LEU A 273 29.19 7.84 2.59
C LEU A 273 27.72 7.45 2.82
N ALA A 274 26.90 8.37 3.34
CA ALA A 274 25.48 8.13 3.55
C ALA A 274 24.73 7.77 2.25
N TYR A 275 25.09 8.38 1.11
CA TYR A 275 24.59 7.99 -0.22
C TYR A 275 25.41 6.85 -0.86
N GLY A 276 26.68 6.73 -0.50
CA GLY A 276 27.56 5.68 -1.02
C GLY A 276 27.22 4.28 -0.54
N LEU A 277 26.82 4.12 0.73
CA LEU A 277 26.42 2.82 1.28
C LEU A 277 25.20 2.22 0.56
N PRO A 278 24.10 2.95 0.37
CA PRO A 278 22.98 2.48 -0.45
C PRO A 278 23.39 2.13 -1.88
N MET A 279 24.26 2.92 -2.50
CA MET A 279 24.77 2.66 -3.85
C MET A 279 25.52 1.33 -3.94
N VAL A 280 26.41 1.03 -2.97
CA VAL A 280 27.16 -0.24 -2.96
C VAL A 280 26.22 -1.43 -2.85
N LEU A 281 25.23 -1.36 -1.96
CA LEU A 281 24.22 -2.40 -1.83
C LEU A 281 23.40 -2.54 -3.11
N TYR A 282 23.05 -1.42 -3.74
CA TYR A 282 22.28 -1.39 -4.97
C TYR A 282 23.00 -2.04 -6.15
N LEU A 283 24.33 -1.98 -6.22
CA LEU A 283 25.11 -2.63 -7.27
C LEU A 283 24.98 -4.16 -7.28
N LEU A 284 24.43 -4.76 -6.22
CA LEU A 284 24.09 -6.19 -6.22
C LEU A 284 22.87 -6.51 -7.10
N LEU A 285 21.97 -5.54 -7.33
CA LEU A 285 20.73 -5.80 -8.10
C LEU A 285 20.97 -6.22 -9.55
N PRO A 286 21.80 -5.53 -10.36
CA PRO A 286 22.10 -5.98 -11.72
C PRO A 286 22.67 -7.39 -11.74
N ILE A 287 23.52 -7.74 -10.77
CA ILE A 287 24.14 -9.07 -10.66
C ILE A 287 23.08 -10.13 -10.37
N LEU A 288 22.22 -9.87 -9.38
CA LEU A 288 21.12 -10.79 -9.03
C LEU A 288 20.13 -10.97 -10.17
N LEU A 289 19.70 -9.87 -10.82
CA LEU A 289 18.81 -9.93 -11.98
C LEU A 289 19.42 -10.71 -13.13
N TRP A 290 20.71 -10.53 -13.42
CA TRP A 290 21.42 -11.28 -14.43
C TRP A 290 21.47 -12.79 -14.10
N ALA A 291 21.78 -13.14 -12.85
CA ALA A 291 21.88 -14.52 -12.38
C ALA A 291 20.56 -15.28 -12.50
N ILE A 292 19.43 -14.63 -12.16
CA ILE A 292 18.10 -15.29 -12.17
C ILE A 292 17.40 -15.19 -13.53
N ASN A 293 17.85 -14.33 -14.45
CA ASN A 293 17.17 -14.00 -15.71
C ASN A 293 16.68 -15.22 -16.51
N LYS A 294 17.52 -16.28 -16.62
CA LYS A 294 17.18 -17.48 -17.39
C LYS A 294 16.20 -18.42 -16.69
N ARG A 295 16.00 -18.25 -15.38
CA ARG A 295 15.21 -19.15 -14.53
C ARG A 295 13.86 -18.56 -14.11
N LEU A 296 13.67 -17.26 -14.40
CA LEU A 296 12.42 -16.55 -14.10
C LEU A 296 11.32 -16.95 -15.09
N VAL A 297 10.14 -17.19 -14.55
CA VAL A 297 8.91 -17.22 -15.34
C VAL A 297 8.58 -15.79 -15.77
N LYS A 298 8.37 -15.59 -17.05
CA LYS A 298 8.11 -14.28 -17.66
C LYS A 298 6.91 -14.37 -18.58
N TYR A 299 5.94 -13.51 -18.37
CA TYR A 299 4.80 -13.38 -19.26
C TYR A 299 5.01 -12.25 -20.27
N PRO A 300 4.62 -12.44 -21.54
CA PRO A 300 4.64 -11.36 -22.53
C PRO A 300 3.61 -10.27 -22.15
N PRO A 301 3.77 -9.04 -22.65
CA PRO A 301 2.78 -7.99 -22.51
C PRO A 301 1.42 -8.44 -23.08
N GLN A 302 0.37 -8.36 -22.25
CA GLN A 302 -0.99 -8.79 -22.64
C GLN A 302 -1.96 -7.61 -22.87
N GLY A 303 -1.47 -6.37 -22.74
CA GLY A 303 -2.26 -5.17 -22.74
C GLY A 303 -2.58 -4.72 -21.30
N SER A 304 -3.06 -3.49 -21.17
CA SER A 304 -3.36 -2.91 -19.86
C SER A 304 -4.84 -2.57 -19.73
N ASP A 305 -5.52 -3.18 -18.78
CA ASP A 305 -6.89 -2.82 -18.42
C ASP A 305 -6.96 -1.41 -17.84
N LEU A 306 -5.86 -0.89 -17.27
CA LEU A 306 -5.75 0.50 -16.85
C LEU A 306 -5.92 1.48 -18.04
N GLY A 307 -5.40 1.14 -19.22
CA GLY A 307 -5.62 1.93 -20.44
C GLY A 307 -7.07 1.96 -20.87
N LYS A 308 -7.77 0.81 -20.82
CA LYS A 308 -9.22 0.73 -21.09
C LYS A 308 -10.01 1.50 -20.04
N PHE A 309 -9.65 1.37 -18.75
CA PHE A 309 -10.25 2.12 -17.64
C PHE A 309 -10.24 3.63 -17.88
N PHE A 310 -9.08 4.22 -18.21
CA PHE A 310 -9.01 5.66 -18.50
C PHE A 310 -9.82 6.06 -19.74
N ARG A 311 -9.91 5.19 -20.74
CA ARG A 311 -10.75 5.45 -21.93
C ARG A 311 -12.24 5.40 -21.60
N VAL A 312 -12.69 4.47 -20.76
CA VAL A 312 -14.09 4.41 -20.26
C VAL A 312 -14.44 5.71 -19.53
N ILE A 313 -13.59 6.14 -18.59
CA ILE A 313 -13.80 7.41 -17.86
C ILE A 313 -13.78 8.60 -18.81
N GLY A 314 -12.80 8.67 -19.72
CA GLY A 314 -12.69 9.75 -20.70
C GLY A 314 -13.89 9.84 -21.64
N THR A 315 -14.44 8.70 -22.07
CA THR A 315 -15.67 8.64 -22.90
C THR A 315 -16.87 9.14 -22.10
N SER A 316 -17.05 8.68 -20.86
CA SER A 316 -18.13 9.13 -19.98
C SER A 316 -18.04 10.63 -19.68
N LEU A 317 -16.83 11.14 -19.45
CA LEU A 317 -16.57 12.55 -19.18
C LEU A 317 -16.88 13.45 -20.40
N ARG A 318 -16.49 13.02 -21.60
CA ARG A 318 -16.79 13.75 -22.84
C ARG A 318 -18.29 13.83 -23.12
N ARG A 319 -19.03 12.76 -22.82
CA ARG A 319 -20.47 12.68 -23.10
C ARG A 319 -21.33 13.36 -22.04
N ASN A 320 -21.04 13.10 -20.78
CA ASN A 320 -21.85 13.59 -19.66
C ASN A 320 -21.34 14.90 -19.04
N GLY A 321 -20.10 15.29 -19.34
CA GLY A 321 -19.45 16.45 -18.73
C GLY A 321 -19.22 16.27 -17.23
N LEU A 322 -18.45 17.20 -16.63
CA LEU A 322 -18.16 17.19 -15.19
C LEU A 322 -19.39 17.42 -14.31
N LYS A 323 -20.40 18.15 -14.80
CA LYS A 323 -21.60 18.49 -14.00
C LYS A 323 -22.45 17.28 -13.59
N LYS A 324 -22.37 16.18 -14.33
CA LYS A 324 -23.09 14.94 -14.02
C LYS A 324 -22.24 13.91 -13.27
N PHE A 325 -20.98 14.23 -12.99
CA PHE A 325 -20.06 13.32 -12.29
C PHE A 325 -20.64 12.86 -10.96
N GLY A 326 -20.53 11.56 -10.65
CA GLY A 326 -21.08 10.96 -9.44
C GLY A 326 -22.59 10.64 -9.46
N ARG A 327 -23.34 10.97 -10.53
CA ARG A 327 -24.74 10.54 -10.67
C ARG A 327 -24.83 9.06 -11.08
N LYS A 328 -25.88 8.38 -10.64
CA LYS A 328 -26.18 7.00 -11.08
C LYS A 328 -26.23 6.97 -12.62
N GLY A 329 -25.59 5.96 -13.22
CA GLY A 329 -25.53 5.81 -14.67
C GLY A 329 -24.51 6.69 -15.39
N TYR A 330 -23.64 7.42 -14.67
CA TYR A 330 -22.63 8.29 -15.30
C TYR A 330 -21.70 7.52 -16.24
N LEU A 331 -21.24 6.34 -15.83
CA LEU A 331 -20.34 5.48 -16.61
C LEU A 331 -21.08 4.67 -17.69
N ASP A 332 -22.41 4.50 -17.57
CA ASP A 332 -23.20 3.75 -18.55
C ASP A 332 -23.13 4.37 -19.95
N ALA A 333 -22.86 5.68 -20.03
CA ALA A 333 -22.60 6.39 -21.29
C ALA A 333 -21.40 5.85 -22.09
N ALA A 334 -20.52 5.07 -21.47
CA ALA A 334 -19.38 4.42 -22.13
C ALA A 334 -19.64 2.95 -22.52
N LYS A 335 -20.84 2.40 -22.22
CA LYS A 335 -21.21 1.04 -22.61
C LYS A 335 -21.33 0.93 -24.13
N PRO A 336 -20.71 -0.06 -24.78
CA PRO A 336 -20.87 -0.30 -26.22
C PRO A 336 -22.34 -0.42 -26.66
N SER A 337 -23.20 -1.06 -25.85
CA SER A 337 -24.63 -1.16 -26.12
C SER A 337 -25.33 0.21 -26.21
N VAL A 338 -24.97 1.15 -25.33
CA VAL A 338 -25.50 2.52 -25.31
C VAL A 338 -24.93 3.35 -26.48
N LEU A 339 -23.66 3.15 -26.79
CA LEU A 339 -23.01 3.81 -27.94
C LEU A 339 -23.66 3.39 -29.26
N ALA A 340 -23.95 2.10 -29.43
CA ALA A 340 -24.61 1.56 -30.61
C ALA A 340 -26.06 2.02 -30.75
N ALA A 341 -26.81 2.08 -29.64
CA ALA A 341 -28.21 2.53 -29.63
C ALA A 341 -28.38 4.00 -30.06
N GLU A 342 -27.37 4.83 -29.86
CA GLU A 342 -27.39 6.24 -30.25
C GLU A 342 -26.81 6.49 -31.65
N GLY A 343 -26.59 5.43 -32.47
CA GLY A 343 -26.10 5.55 -33.85
C GLY A 343 -24.68 6.08 -33.99
N THR A 344 -23.98 6.23 -32.85
CA THR A 344 -22.53 6.44 -32.86
C THR A 344 -21.92 5.07 -33.08
N THR A 345 -21.33 4.83 -34.26
CA THR A 345 -20.46 3.66 -34.47
C THR A 345 -19.59 3.56 -33.25
N GLY A 346 -19.58 2.38 -32.58
CA GLY A 346 -18.86 2.20 -31.29
C GLY A 346 -17.36 2.51 -31.38
N GLU A 347 -17.02 3.67 -31.89
CA GLU A 347 -15.67 4.16 -32.15
C GLU A 347 -15.30 5.24 -31.13
N HIS A 348 -14.23 5.02 -30.43
CA HIS A 348 -13.53 6.04 -29.69
C HIS A 348 -12.38 6.57 -30.56
N ASN A 349 -12.46 7.84 -31.00
CA ASN A 349 -11.50 8.46 -31.92
C ASN A 349 -11.31 7.70 -33.26
N GLY A 350 -12.38 7.19 -33.87
CA GLY A 350 -12.30 6.47 -35.16
C GLY A 350 -11.76 5.06 -35.06
N LYS A 351 -11.68 4.47 -33.85
CA LYS A 351 -11.30 3.07 -33.61
C LYS A 351 -12.41 2.35 -32.86
N PRO A 352 -12.70 1.07 -33.20
CA PRO A 352 -13.70 0.30 -32.48
C PRO A 352 -13.33 0.22 -30.99
N VAL A 353 -14.36 0.26 -30.14
CA VAL A 353 -14.22 0.14 -28.69
C VAL A 353 -13.75 -1.26 -28.36
N ASP A 354 -12.66 -1.37 -27.59
CA ASP A 354 -12.00 -2.65 -27.22
C ASP A 354 -12.40 -3.13 -25.81
N TRP A 355 -13.55 -2.69 -25.30
CA TRP A 355 -14.16 -3.14 -24.04
C TRP A 355 -15.63 -3.48 -24.25
N ASP A 356 -16.19 -4.31 -23.41
CA ASP A 356 -17.60 -4.72 -23.37
C ASP A 356 -18.36 -4.02 -22.24
N ASP A 357 -19.69 -4.23 -22.19
CA ASP A 357 -20.55 -3.67 -21.16
C ASP A 357 -20.19 -4.17 -19.75
N ASN A 358 -19.73 -5.44 -19.64
CA ASN A 358 -19.31 -6.03 -18.37
C ASN A 358 -18.08 -5.33 -17.82
N PHE A 359 -17.12 -4.97 -18.68
CA PHE A 359 -15.94 -4.20 -18.29
C PHE A 359 -16.32 -2.83 -17.70
N VAL A 360 -17.34 -2.17 -18.25
CA VAL A 360 -17.83 -0.88 -17.69
C VAL A 360 -18.44 -1.08 -16.31
N GLU A 361 -19.18 -2.20 -16.09
CA GLU A 361 -19.69 -2.54 -14.75
C GLU A 361 -18.57 -2.89 -13.78
N ASP A 362 -17.54 -3.61 -14.24
CA ASP A 362 -16.34 -3.90 -13.44
C ASP A 362 -15.59 -2.63 -13.03
N VAL A 363 -15.46 -1.64 -13.93
CA VAL A 363 -14.92 -0.31 -13.64
C VAL A 363 -15.74 0.39 -12.56
N LYS A 364 -17.07 0.33 -12.66
CA LYS A 364 -17.97 0.95 -11.67
C LYS A 364 -17.81 0.33 -10.29
N ARG A 365 -17.87 -1.00 -10.19
CA ARG A 365 -17.66 -1.73 -8.93
C ARG A 365 -16.30 -1.43 -8.31
N SER A 366 -15.25 -1.36 -9.15
CA SER A 366 -13.90 -1.02 -8.68
C SER A 366 -13.79 0.40 -8.14
N LEU A 367 -14.43 1.37 -8.79
CA LEU A 367 -14.46 2.75 -8.30
C LEU A 367 -15.25 2.86 -7.01
N GLU A 368 -16.38 2.16 -6.87
CA GLU A 368 -17.16 2.09 -5.63
C GLU A 368 -16.31 1.49 -4.48
N ALA A 369 -15.58 0.41 -4.76
CA ALA A 369 -14.67 -0.20 -3.78
C ALA A 369 -13.53 0.76 -3.36
N CYS A 370 -13.06 1.61 -4.28
CA CYS A 370 -11.97 2.54 -4.04
C CYS A 370 -12.41 3.86 -3.36
N THR A 371 -13.70 4.08 -3.13
CA THR A 371 -14.19 5.33 -2.48
C THR A 371 -13.61 5.53 -1.08
N ILE A 372 -13.28 4.46 -0.37
CA ILE A 372 -12.62 4.52 0.94
C ILE A 372 -11.27 5.24 0.87
N PHE A 373 -10.54 5.14 -0.25
CA PHE A 373 -9.23 5.77 -0.42
C PHE A 373 -9.29 7.30 -0.54
N LEU A 374 -10.47 7.89 -0.74
CA LEU A 374 -10.64 9.35 -0.73
C LEU A 374 -10.33 9.97 0.66
N PHE A 375 -10.41 9.19 1.72
CA PHE A 375 -10.11 9.61 3.08
C PHE A 375 -8.61 9.48 3.43
N PHE A 376 -7.89 8.68 2.69
CA PHE A 376 -6.47 8.39 2.96
C PHE A 376 -5.53 9.59 2.82
N PRO A 377 -5.73 10.56 1.92
CA PRO A 377 -4.85 11.72 1.87
C PRO A 377 -4.72 12.46 3.19
N ILE A 378 -5.82 12.66 3.91
CA ILE A 378 -5.80 13.31 5.25
C ILE A 378 -5.19 12.39 6.31
N TYR A 379 -5.50 11.08 6.27
CA TYR A 379 -4.89 10.09 7.14
C TYR A 379 -3.36 10.11 7.04
N ILE A 380 -2.80 10.08 5.83
CA ILE A 380 -1.35 10.04 5.58
C ILE A 380 -0.66 11.33 6.05
N LEU A 381 -1.35 12.48 6.08
CA LEU A 381 -0.83 13.71 6.69
C LEU A 381 -0.68 13.59 8.21
N ASN A 382 -1.52 12.78 8.87
CA ASN A 382 -1.41 12.52 10.31
C ASN A 382 -0.34 11.49 10.65
N ASP A 383 -0.08 10.54 9.77
CA ASP A 383 0.82 9.41 10.02
C ASP A 383 2.30 9.82 10.08
N GLY A 384 2.77 10.66 9.17
CA GLY A 384 4.18 11.10 9.12
C GLY A 384 4.38 12.61 9.29
N GLY A 385 3.32 13.38 9.53
CA GLY A 385 3.37 14.84 9.52
C GLY A 385 3.48 15.44 8.11
N ILE A 386 3.53 16.76 8.03
CA ILE A 386 3.66 17.50 6.78
C ILE A 386 5.15 17.69 6.45
N GLY A 387 5.63 17.09 5.37
CA GLY A 387 7.01 17.21 4.92
C GLY A 387 8.00 16.61 5.91
N ASN A 388 9.10 17.33 6.16
CA ASN A 388 10.19 16.88 7.04
C ASN A 388 10.09 17.44 8.46
N ILE A 389 8.90 17.88 8.89
CA ILE A 389 8.70 18.58 10.16
C ILE A 389 9.16 17.77 11.37
N THR A 390 8.91 16.45 11.37
CA THR A 390 9.24 15.58 12.50
C THR A 390 10.76 15.38 12.64
N THR A 391 11.49 15.24 11.53
CA THR A 391 12.94 15.19 11.54
C THR A 391 13.54 16.53 11.97
N SER A 392 12.98 17.65 11.51
CA SER A 392 13.36 18.99 11.93
C SER A 392 13.08 19.24 13.42
N GLN A 393 11.96 18.75 13.95
CA GLN A 393 11.67 18.81 15.38
C GLN A 393 12.74 18.08 16.20
N GLY A 394 13.20 16.91 15.74
CA GLY A 394 14.28 16.16 16.38
C GLY A 394 15.62 16.91 16.43
N SER A 395 15.88 17.80 15.46
CA SER A 395 17.09 18.62 15.46
C SER A 395 17.10 19.74 16.53
N ALA A 396 15.92 20.15 17.01
CA ALA A 396 15.76 21.13 18.07
C ALA A 396 15.81 20.51 19.49
N MET A 397 16.09 19.21 19.61
CA MET A 397 16.08 18.43 20.86
C MET A 397 17.48 17.88 21.19
N VAL A 398 17.67 17.47 22.44
CA VAL A 398 18.91 16.81 22.89
C VAL A 398 18.99 15.41 22.32
N THR A 399 19.95 15.16 21.43
CA THR A 399 20.10 13.87 20.73
C THR A 399 21.01 12.88 21.45
N ASN A 400 21.83 13.35 22.45
CA ASN A 400 22.83 12.53 23.12
C ASN A 400 23.72 11.76 22.13
N ASP A 401 24.18 12.47 21.09
CA ASP A 401 25.03 11.94 20.04
C ASP A 401 24.37 10.93 19.07
N ALA A 402 23.05 10.68 19.18
CA ALA A 402 22.29 9.98 18.16
C ALA A 402 21.97 10.89 16.96
N PRO A 403 21.78 10.35 15.75
CA PRO A 403 21.24 11.13 14.64
C PRO A 403 19.81 11.61 14.94
N ASN A 404 19.46 12.84 14.53
CA ASN A 404 18.12 13.40 14.74
C ASN A 404 17.01 12.71 13.93
N ASP A 405 17.36 11.99 12.89
CA ASP A 405 16.49 11.22 11.98
C ASP A 405 16.44 9.71 12.29
N ILE A 406 17.11 9.27 13.38
CA ILE A 406 17.15 7.86 13.81
C ILE A 406 15.75 7.29 14.04
N LEU A 407 14.81 8.14 14.49
CA LEU A 407 13.46 7.72 14.86
C LEU A 407 12.59 7.29 13.66
N ASN A 408 12.96 7.67 12.44
CA ASN A 408 12.32 7.18 11.22
C ASN A 408 12.29 5.64 11.14
N ASN A 409 13.31 4.97 11.70
CA ASN A 409 13.41 3.51 11.71
C ASN A 409 12.42 2.85 12.68
N PHE A 410 11.92 3.57 13.69
CA PHE A 410 11.02 3.01 14.71
C PHE A 410 9.60 2.78 14.19
N ASN A 411 9.17 3.47 13.14
CA ASN A 411 7.91 3.16 12.48
C ASN A 411 7.95 1.72 11.93
N ALA A 412 8.92 1.37 11.09
CA ALA A 412 9.06 0.03 10.53
C ALA A 412 9.19 -1.07 11.62
N LEU A 413 9.95 -0.80 12.69
CA LEU A 413 10.07 -1.71 13.83
C LEU A 413 8.72 -1.94 14.51
N THR A 414 7.98 -0.86 14.73
CA THR A 414 6.65 -0.95 15.36
C THR A 414 5.69 -1.78 14.53
N VAL A 415 5.68 -1.59 13.21
CA VAL A 415 4.85 -2.38 12.29
C VAL A 415 5.19 -3.87 12.41
N ILE A 416 6.49 -4.24 12.36
CA ILE A 416 6.93 -5.64 12.47
C ILE A 416 6.48 -6.28 13.79
N VAL A 417 6.56 -5.55 14.90
CA VAL A 417 6.19 -6.05 16.23
C VAL A 417 4.66 -6.08 16.40
N THR A 418 3.96 -5.07 15.88
CA THR A 418 2.51 -4.92 16.06
C THR A 418 1.71 -5.97 15.30
N ILE A 419 2.11 -6.33 14.07
CA ILE A 419 1.38 -7.32 13.26
C ILE A 419 1.22 -8.67 13.98
N PRO A 420 2.26 -9.32 14.53
CA PRO A 420 2.09 -10.53 15.33
C PRO A 420 1.20 -10.34 16.56
N ILE A 421 1.35 -9.22 17.29
CA ILE A 421 0.54 -8.91 18.47
C ILE A 421 -0.94 -8.82 18.09
N LEU A 422 -1.27 -8.15 17.00
CA LEU A 422 -2.64 -8.06 16.50
C LEU A 422 -3.18 -9.43 16.08
N SER A 423 -2.40 -10.17 15.29
CA SER A 423 -2.82 -11.43 14.69
C SER A 423 -3.00 -12.57 15.72
N TYR A 424 -2.06 -12.70 16.67
CA TYR A 424 -2.06 -13.79 17.63
C TYR A 424 -2.61 -13.40 19.01
N GLY A 425 -2.67 -12.11 19.34
CA GLY A 425 -3.12 -11.61 20.64
C GLY A 425 -4.48 -10.90 20.53
N VAL A 426 -4.50 -9.72 19.94
CA VAL A 426 -5.65 -8.80 20.01
C VAL A 426 -6.88 -9.36 19.29
N TYR A 427 -6.75 -9.78 18.03
CA TYR A 427 -7.90 -10.28 17.26
C TYR A 427 -8.50 -11.57 17.85
N PRO A 428 -7.74 -12.58 18.28
CA PRO A 428 -8.28 -13.74 18.98
C PRO A 428 -8.96 -13.38 20.30
N LEU A 429 -8.38 -12.42 21.07
CA LEU A 429 -8.97 -11.94 22.32
C LEU A 429 -10.33 -11.26 22.10
N LEU A 430 -10.43 -10.38 21.10
CA LEU A 430 -11.68 -9.71 20.73
C LEU A 430 -12.75 -10.73 20.33
N ARG A 431 -12.38 -11.75 19.53
CA ARG A 431 -13.31 -12.84 19.16
C ARG A 431 -13.77 -13.64 20.37
N ARG A 432 -12.86 -13.97 21.31
CA ARG A 432 -13.21 -14.67 22.55
C ARG A 432 -14.22 -13.90 23.39
N HIS A 433 -14.14 -12.58 23.39
CA HIS A 433 -15.09 -11.70 24.08
C HIS A 433 -16.32 -11.34 23.22
N LYS A 434 -16.49 -11.95 22.05
CA LYS A 434 -17.60 -11.67 21.10
C LYS A 434 -17.69 -10.19 20.69
N ILE A 435 -16.57 -9.46 20.72
CA ILE A 435 -16.49 -8.08 20.28
C ILE A 435 -16.28 -8.08 18.77
N HIS A 436 -17.27 -7.57 18.05
CA HIS A 436 -17.20 -7.50 16.59
C HIS A 436 -16.42 -6.27 16.14
N PHE A 437 -15.19 -6.49 15.67
CA PHE A 437 -14.27 -5.45 15.21
C PHE A 437 -14.06 -5.57 13.69
N GLY A 438 -15.09 -5.17 12.93
CA GLY A 438 -15.14 -5.22 11.49
C GLY A 438 -14.14 -4.27 10.80
N PRO A 439 -13.95 -4.37 9.48
CA PRO A 439 -12.94 -3.62 8.74
C PRO A 439 -13.14 -2.10 8.85
N ILE A 440 -14.38 -1.60 8.83
CA ILE A 440 -14.65 -0.16 8.95
C ILE A 440 -14.27 0.36 10.34
N LYS A 441 -14.58 -0.39 11.40
CA LYS A 441 -14.17 -0.05 12.76
C LYS A 441 -12.65 -0.05 12.92
N ARG A 442 -11.94 -1.00 12.25
CA ARG A 442 -10.46 -1.06 12.26
C ARG A 442 -9.86 0.18 11.59
N ILE A 443 -10.33 0.54 10.39
CA ILE A 443 -9.85 1.72 9.65
C ILE A 443 -10.15 2.99 10.45
N THR A 444 -11.38 3.14 10.98
CA THR A 444 -11.75 4.30 11.81
C THR A 444 -10.86 4.44 13.04
N PHE A 445 -10.61 3.32 13.73
CA PHE A 445 -9.71 3.28 14.89
C PHE A 445 -8.28 3.69 14.51
N GLY A 446 -7.77 3.19 13.37
CA GLY A 446 -6.49 3.61 12.84
C GLY A 446 -6.42 5.11 12.53
N PHE A 447 -7.45 5.69 11.92
CA PHE A 447 -7.52 7.14 11.69
C PHE A 447 -7.47 7.96 12.98
N LEU A 448 -8.18 7.51 14.02
CA LEU A 448 -8.14 8.17 15.33
C LEU A 448 -6.76 8.08 15.99
N ILE A 449 -6.12 6.91 15.92
CA ILE A 449 -4.75 6.72 16.43
C ILE A 449 -3.75 7.61 15.69
N ALA A 450 -3.87 7.75 14.35
CA ALA A 450 -3.02 8.67 13.58
C ALA A 450 -3.21 10.13 14.03
N ALA A 451 -4.45 10.55 14.29
CA ALA A 451 -4.72 11.88 14.83
C ALA A 451 -4.10 12.08 16.23
N VAL A 452 -4.10 11.05 17.08
CA VAL A 452 -3.40 11.06 18.38
C VAL A 452 -1.89 11.18 18.18
N SER A 453 -1.29 10.46 17.21
CA SER A 453 0.13 10.60 16.87
C SER A 453 0.48 12.05 16.50
N SER A 454 -0.31 12.67 15.64
CA SER A 454 -0.16 14.08 15.26
C SER A 454 -0.31 15.03 16.47
N ALA A 455 -1.28 14.77 17.36
CA ALA A 455 -1.47 15.56 18.58
C ALA A 455 -0.26 15.48 19.53
N ILE A 456 0.37 14.31 19.65
CA ILE A 456 1.61 14.15 20.42
C ILE A 456 2.74 14.98 19.79
N GLY A 457 2.85 14.98 18.45
CA GLY A 457 3.78 15.84 17.74
C GLY A 457 3.58 17.32 18.03
N ALA A 458 2.32 17.78 18.06
CA ALA A 458 1.98 19.16 18.40
C ALA A 458 2.37 19.52 19.86
N ILE A 459 2.10 18.64 20.81
CA ILE A 459 2.47 18.82 22.23
C ILE A 459 4.00 18.88 22.37
N THR A 460 4.71 17.98 21.67
CA THR A 460 6.18 17.98 21.68
C THR A 460 6.73 19.27 21.10
N GLN A 461 6.16 19.78 19.99
CA GLN A 461 6.58 21.05 19.40
C GLN A 461 6.32 22.24 20.31
N TRP A 462 5.17 22.26 20.95
CA TRP A 462 4.84 23.29 21.94
C TRP A 462 5.83 23.29 23.11
N ARG A 463 6.18 22.11 23.67
CA ARG A 463 7.18 21.99 24.73
C ARG A 463 8.57 22.42 24.30
N ILE A 464 8.97 22.14 23.05
CA ILE A 464 10.23 22.64 22.48
C ILE A 464 10.22 24.16 22.49
N TYR A 465 9.17 24.81 22.04
CA TYR A 465 9.06 26.26 22.03
C TYR A 465 9.10 26.89 23.43
N GLU A 466 8.47 26.29 24.42
CA GLU A 466 8.51 26.78 25.80
C GLU A 466 9.89 26.65 26.44
N THR A 467 10.66 25.62 26.10
CA THR A 467 11.90 25.28 26.79
C THR A 467 13.16 25.65 25.98
N SER A 468 13.02 25.98 24.70
CA SER A 468 14.12 26.39 23.85
C SER A 468 14.74 27.71 24.29
N PRO A 469 16.07 27.86 24.26
CA PRO A 469 16.73 29.13 24.47
C PRO A 469 16.28 30.25 23.52
N CYS A 470 15.84 29.89 22.30
CA CYS A 470 15.31 30.81 21.29
C CYS A 470 13.77 30.94 21.32
N GLY A 471 13.08 30.32 22.29
CA GLY A 471 11.62 30.34 22.39
C GLY A 471 10.94 29.77 21.12
N TYR A 472 10.03 30.54 20.55
CA TYR A 472 9.26 30.14 19.36
C TYR A 472 10.07 30.12 18.04
N TYR A 473 11.38 30.38 18.08
CA TYR A 473 12.30 30.29 16.92
C TYR A 473 13.35 29.21 17.18
N ALA A 474 12.87 28.00 17.52
CA ALA A 474 13.72 26.89 17.95
C ALA A 474 14.50 26.22 16.81
N THR A 475 14.03 26.33 15.55
CA THR A 475 14.69 25.71 14.39
C THR A 475 15.95 26.52 14.05
N GLY A 476 17.12 25.87 14.18
CA GLY A 476 18.40 26.53 13.91
C GLY A 476 18.83 27.55 14.97
N CYS A 477 18.36 27.40 16.21
CA CYS A 477 18.79 28.23 17.33
C CYS A 477 20.31 28.17 17.55
N GLU A 478 20.96 29.32 17.64
CA GLU A 478 22.42 29.44 17.91
C GLU A 478 22.70 29.91 19.37
N ILE A 479 21.68 30.16 20.17
CA ILE A 479 21.81 30.66 21.56
C ILE A 479 21.98 29.48 22.53
N GLY A 480 22.92 29.59 23.46
CA GLY A 480 23.17 28.58 24.48
C GLY A 480 23.58 27.22 23.90
N THR A 481 22.84 26.16 24.21
CA THR A 481 23.07 24.80 23.67
C THR A 481 22.56 24.62 22.25
N GLY A 482 21.81 25.61 21.73
CA GLY A 482 21.14 25.51 20.42
C GLY A 482 19.93 24.59 20.38
N VAL A 483 19.61 23.88 21.47
CA VAL A 483 18.52 22.89 21.51
C VAL A 483 17.70 23.06 22.80
N ALA A 484 16.44 22.66 22.75
CA ALA A 484 15.58 22.55 23.92
C ALA A 484 16.07 21.41 24.85
N PRO A 485 15.97 21.55 26.18
CA PRO A 485 16.42 20.52 27.14
C PRO A 485 15.46 19.32 27.22
N LEU A 486 15.03 18.84 26.05
CA LEU A 486 14.15 17.70 25.87
C LEU A 486 14.91 16.63 25.09
N SER A 487 14.86 15.38 25.57
CA SER A 487 15.48 14.26 24.86
C SER A 487 14.68 13.94 23.58
N ILE A 488 15.38 13.61 22.49
CA ILE A 488 14.77 13.18 21.22
C ILE A 488 13.79 12.00 21.37
N TRP A 489 13.97 11.18 22.40
CA TRP A 489 13.08 10.04 22.71
C TRP A 489 11.65 10.45 23.07
N TRP A 490 11.38 11.72 23.33
CA TRP A 490 10.01 12.24 23.48
C TRP A 490 9.18 12.14 22.21
N GLN A 491 9.83 12.02 21.04
CA GLN A 491 9.13 11.75 19.78
C GLN A 491 8.79 10.27 19.57
N LEU A 492 9.39 9.35 20.35
CA LEU A 492 9.19 7.92 20.14
C LEU A 492 7.72 7.49 20.16
N PRO A 493 6.87 7.96 21.09
CA PRO A 493 5.43 7.63 21.08
C PRO A 493 4.72 8.04 19.78
N GLN A 494 5.08 9.18 19.20
CA GLN A 494 4.53 9.64 17.92
C GLN A 494 4.82 8.62 16.81
N TRP A 495 6.07 8.20 16.65
CA TRP A 495 6.48 7.22 15.63
C TRP A 495 5.87 5.83 15.84
N MET A 496 5.81 5.37 17.11
CA MET A 496 5.21 4.06 17.41
C MET A 496 3.70 4.06 17.18
N ILE A 497 3.00 5.09 17.61
CA ILE A 497 1.55 5.20 17.42
C ILE A 497 1.19 5.33 15.94
N GLY A 498 2.00 6.05 15.15
CA GLY A 498 1.89 6.07 13.69
C GLY A 498 1.98 4.67 13.09
N GLY A 499 3.04 3.91 13.41
CA GLY A 499 3.20 2.53 12.94
C GLY A 499 2.06 1.58 13.36
N ILE A 500 1.51 1.74 14.57
CA ILE A 500 0.31 0.99 15.00
C ILE A 500 -0.89 1.37 14.13
N SER A 501 -1.08 2.65 13.86
CA SER A 501 -2.14 3.16 12.98
C SER A 501 -2.08 2.53 11.58
N GLU A 502 -0.88 2.43 11.00
CA GLU A 502 -0.68 1.80 9.69
C GLU A 502 -1.16 0.35 9.65
N CYS A 503 -0.92 -0.42 10.71
CA CYS A 503 -1.38 -1.81 10.80
C CYS A 503 -2.90 -1.94 10.74
N PHE A 504 -3.64 -0.96 11.27
CA PHE A 504 -5.11 -0.95 11.23
C PHE A 504 -5.65 -0.39 9.91
N CYS A 505 -5.02 0.63 9.33
CA CYS A 505 -5.53 1.33 8.16
C CYS A 505 -5.12 0.67 6.84
N ASN A 506 -3.81 0.59 6.57
CA ASN A 506 -3.31 0.28 5.22
C ASN A 506 -3.67 -1.14 4.79
N VAL A 507 -3.44 -2.12 5.67
CA VAL A 507 -3.73 -3.53 5.38
C VAL A 507 -5.24 -3.75 5.22
N THR A 508 -6.02 -3.27 6.18
CA THR A 508 -7.47 -3.48 6.20
C THR A 508 -8.17 -2.78 5.03
N ALA A 509 -7.75 -1.56 4.67
CA ALA A 509 -8.37 -0.85 3.57
C ALA A 509 -8.08 -1.49 2.20
N LEU A 510 -6.85 -1.99 2.02
CA LEU A 510 -6.49 -2.69 0.79
C LEU A 510 -7.23 -4.03 0.68
N GLU A 511 -7.31 -4.79 1.78
CA GLU A 511 -8.07 -6.03 1.89
C GLU A 511 -9.55 -5.83 1.56
N LEU A 512 -10.18 -4.81 2.18
CA LEU A 512 -11.59 -4.46 1.95
C LEU A 512 -11.85 -4.06 0.49
N ALA A 513 -10.96 -3.27 -0.11
CA ALA A 513 -11.11 -2.87 -1.49
C ALA A 513 -10.91 -4.05 -2.47
N TYR A 514 -9.98 -4.96 -2.17
CA TYR A 514 -9.75 -6.17 -2.97
C TYR A 514 -10.90 -7.16 -2.91
N SER A 515 -11.55 -7.32 -1.74
CA SER A 515 -12.69 -8.22 -1.58
C SER A 515 -13.94 -7.76 -2.36
N ARG A 516 -14.01 -6.48 -2.69
CA ARG A 516 -15.14 -5.86 -3.41
C ARG A 516 -14.88 -5.64 -4.90
N ALA A 517 -13.62 -5.55 -5.29
CA ALA A 517 -13.24 -5.36 -6.69
C ALA A 517 -13.23 -6.69 -7.46
N PRO A 518 -13.60 -6.67 -8.76
CA PRO A 518 -13.41 -7.82 -9.65
C PRO A 518 -11.95 -8.28 -9.71
N ALA A 519 -11.74 -9.57 -9.95
CA ALA A 519 -10.40 -10.18 -9.93
C ALA A 519 -9.42 -9.54 -10.94
N ASN A 520 -9.92 -9.14 -12.12
CA ASN A 520 -9.18 -8.45 -13.19
C ASN A 520 -8.83 -6.99 -12.84
N MET A 521 -9.46 -6.38 -11.81
CA MET A 521 -9.30 -4.98 -11.44
C MET A 521 -8.44 -4.75 -10.19
N LYS A 522 -7.85 -5.79 -9.58
CA LYS A 522 -7.01 -5.65 -8.37
C LYS A 522 -5.81 -4.71 -8.57
N GLY A 523 -5.21 -4.70 -9.77
CA GLY A 523 -4.15 -3.75 -10.12
C GLY A 523 -4.61 -2.29 -10.12
N LEU A 524 -5.86 -2.02 -10.53
CA LEU A 524 -6.46 -0.70 -10.46
C LEU A 524 -6.64 -0.25 -9.00
N VAL A 525 -7.13 -1.14 -8.13
CA VAL A 525 -7.29 -0.86 -6.68
C VAL A 525 -5.95 -0.44 -6.07
N THR A 526 -4.87 -1.20 -6.33
CA THR A 526 -3.52 -0.82 -5.87
C THR A 526 -3.10 0.54 -6.41
N SER A 527 -3.35 0.82 -7.69
CA SER A 527 -3.02 2.11 -8.30
C SER A 527 -3.77 3.27 -7.66
N MET A 528 -5.05 3.08 -7.32
CA MET A 528 -5.87 4.10 -6.63
C MET A 528 -5.38 4.35 -5.20
N TYR A 529 -4.98 3.29 -4.48
CA TYR A 529 -4.35 3.42 -3.17
C TYR A 529 -3.03 4.21 -3.23
N LEU A 530 -2.16 3.87 -4.19
CA LEU A 530 -0.90 4.61 -4.41
C LEU A 530 -1.15 6.06 -4.80
N PHE A 531 -2.18 6.31 -5.60
CA PHE A 531 -2.58 7.67 -6.00
C PHE A 531 -3.08 8.49 -4.80
N ALA A 532 -3.78 7.88 -3.83
CA ALA A 532 -4.16 8.57 -2.60
C ALA A 532 -2.93 9.07 -1.82
N THR A 533 -1.83 8.29 -1.79
CA THR A 533 -0.55 8.70 -1.20
C THR A 533 0.09 9.87 -1.98
N ALA A 534 0.05 9.83 -3.31
CA ALA A 534 0.52 10.94 -4.13
C ALA A 534 -0.29 12.21 -3.89
N LEU A 535 -1.62 12.09 -3.79
CA LEU A 535 -2.51 13.20 -3.50
C LEU A 535 -2.23 13.81 -2.12
N SER A 536 -1.96 12.98 -1.10
CA SER A 536 -1.51 13.47 0.22
C SER A 536 -0.23 14.30 0.11
N ALA A 537 0.76 13.83 -0.67
CA ALA A 537 2.00 14.58 -0.87
C ALA A 537 1.75 15.91 -1.60
N ALA A 538 0.82 15.96 -2.55
CA ALA A 538 0.43 17.20 -3.23
C ALA A 538 -0.26 18.20 -2.28
N ILE A 539 -1.15 17.72 -1.40
CA ILE A 539 -1.79 18.56 -0.37
C ILE A 539 -0.73 19.08 0.61
N ALA A 540 0.17 18.20 1.08
CA ALA A 540 1.28 18.59 1.95
C ALA A 540 2.19 19.64 1.28
N GLN A 541 2.43 19.53 -0.03
CA GLN A 541 3.21 20.50 -0.81
C GLN A 541 2.57 21.89 -0.78
N ALA A 542 1.25 21.98 -0.87
CA ALA A 542 0.54 23.24 -0.75
C ALA A 542 0.66 23.87 0.64
N CYS A 543 0.90 23.06 1.67
CA CYS A 543 1.09 23.50 3.06
C CYS A 543 2.54 23.86 3.40
N THR A 544 3.53 23.61 2.53
CA THR A 544 4.96 23.88 2.83
C THR A 544 5.28 25.32 3.22
N PRO A 545 4.60 26.37 2.75
CA PRO A 545 4.84 27.74 3.20
C PRO A 545 4.59 27.95 4.70
N SER A 546 3.79 27.11 5.34
CA SER A 546 3.53 27.16 6.79
C SER A 546 4.63 26.51 7.65
N LEU A 547 5.61 25.83 7.02
CA LEU A 547 6.69 25.13 7.71
C LEU A 547 7.83 26.08 8.08
N VAL A 548 7.49 27.09 8.90
CA VAL A 548 8.42 28.10 9.40
C VAL A 548 8.10 28.40 10.86
N ASP A 549 9.12 28.72 11.67
CA ASP A 549 8.91 29.26 13.00
C ASP A 549 8.22 30.65 12.91
N PRO A 550 7.28 30.94 13.79
CA PRO A 550 6.85 30.23 15.00
C PRO A 550 5.63 29.31 14.79
N TYR A 551 5.32 28.91 13.58
CA TYR A 551 4.03 28.26 13.22
C TYR A 551 4.09 26.72 13.17
N LEU A 552 5.19 26.07 13.52
CA LEU A 552 5.38 24.62 13.36
C LEU A 552 4.45 23.73 14.21
N ILE A 553 3.70 24.30 15.15
CA ILE A 553 2.65 23.57 15.89
C ILE A 553 1.46 23.26 14.95
N TRP A 554 1.08 24.20 14.08
CA TRP A 554 -0.12 24.10 13.24
C TRP A 554 -0.09 22.96 12.22
N PRO A 555 1.04 22.65 11.56
CA PRO A 555 1.18 21.47 10.70
C PRO A 555 0.94 20.12 11.40
N TYR A 556 0.91 20.06 12.71
CA TYR A 556 0.46 18.90 13.49
C TYR A 556 -1.00 19.04 13.93
N VAL A 557 -1.41 20.21 14.43
CA VAL A 557 -2.77 20.44 14.97
C VAL A 557 -3.82 20.33 13.88
N ALA A 558 -3.58 20.95 12.72
CA ALA A 558 -4.58 20.97 11.65
C ALA A 558 -4.88 19.56 11.11
N PRO A 559 -3.89 18.70 10.76
CA PRO A 559 -4.17 17.32 10.40
C PRO A 559 -4.84 16.52 11.53
N ALA A 560 -4.46 16.72 12.81
CA ALA A 560 -5.07 16.00 13.93
C ALA A 560 -6.57 16.31 14.05
N VAL A 561 -6.96 17.57 13.97
CA VAL A 561 -8.38 17.99 14.02
C VAL A 561 -9.13 17.47 12.80
N LEU A 562 -8.60 17.71 11.59
CA LEU A 562 -9.22 17.26 10.34
C LEU A 562 -9.32 15.73 10.30
N GLY A 563 -8.28 15.00 10.72
CA GLY A 563 -8.26 13.54 10.77
C GLY A 563 -9.29 12.98 11.74
N THR A 564 -9.49 13.62 12.90
CA THR A 564 -10.52 13.21 13.87
C THR A 564 -11.92 13.41 13.29
N LEU A 565 -12.20 14.57 12.71
CA LEU A 565 -13.49 14.86 12.08
C LEU A 565 -13.76 13.91 10.91
N MET A 566 -12.74 13.65 10.12
CA MET A 566 -12.81 12.72 8.99
C MET A 566 -13.03 11.28 9.45
N ALA A 567 -12.40 10.82 10.53
CA ALA A 567 -12.61 9.50 11.09
C ALA A 567 -14.07 9.29 11.52
N ILE A 568 -14.65 10.31 12.17
CA ILE A 568 -16.06 10.29 12.57
C ILE A 568 -16.96 10.24 11.34
N TRP A 569 -16.70 11.09 10.34
CA TRP A 569 -17.46 11.10 9.09
C TRP A 569 -17.36 9.78 8.33
N PHE A 570 -16.14 9.23 8.21
CA PHE A 570 -15.88 7.93 7.59
C PHE A 570 -16.71 6.82 8.26
N TYR A 571 -16.71 6.77 9.59
CA TYR A 571 -17.47 5.76 10.32
C TYR A 571 -18.96 5.84 10.02
N PHE A 572 -19.56 7.02 10.08
CA PHE A 572 -21.00 7.16 9.82
C PHE A 572 -21.37 6.87 8.35
N LEU A 573 -20.48 7.17 7.41
CA LEU A 573 -20.70 6.93 5.98
C LEU A 573 -20.65 5.43 5.65
N TYR A 574 -19.69 4.69 6.21
CA TYR A 574 -19.38 3.31 5.81
C TYR A 574 -19.76 2.25 6.84
N ARG A 575 -20.30 2.58 8.00
CA ARG A 575 -20.62 1.59 9.07
C ARG A 575 -21.51 0.44 8.61
N HIS A 576 -22.39 0.70 7.65
CA HIS A 576 -23.28 -0.34 7.07
C HIS A 576 -22.51 -1.48 6.42
N LEU A 577 -21.26 -1.25 5.99
CA LEU A 577 -20.43 -2.28 5.37
C LEU A 577 -19.92 -3.31 6.40
N ASP A 578 -19.74 -2.93 7.65
CA ASP A 578 -19.41 -3.86 8.75
C ASP A 578 -20.60 -4.79 9.06
N ASP A 579 -21.84 -4.27 8.93
CA ASP A 579 -23.06 -5.05 9.19
C ASP A 579 -23.28 -6.09 8.08
N ASP A 580 -23.04 -5.74 6.80
CA ASP A 580 -23.12 -6.66 5.67
C ASP A 580 -22.11 -7.81 5.77
N GLU A 581 -20.91 -7.54 6.24
CA GLU A 581 -19.85 -8.53 6.41
C GLU A 581 -20.11 -9.42 7.63
N TYR A 582 -20.73 -8.87 8.68
CA TYR A 582 -21.18 -9.63 9.85
C TYR A 582 -22.25 -10.65 9.46
N VAL A 583 -23.23 -10.25 8.65
CA VAL A 583 -24.28 -11.17 8.17
C VAL A 583 -23.69 -12.28 7.31
N ARG A 584 -22.65 -11.98 6.51
CA ARG A 584 -21.93 -12.98 5.69
C ARG A 584 -20.99 -13.87 6.51
N GLY A 585 -20.24 -13.33 7.46
CA GLY A 585 -19.30 -14.06 8.32
C GLY A 585 -19.96 -14.78 9.47
N GLY A 586 -21.03 -14.23 10.06
CA GLY A 586 -21.73 -14.80 11.20
C GLY A 586 -22.53 -16.09 10.88
N VAL A 587 -22.77 -16.34 9.61
CA VAL A 587 -23.38 -17.61 9.15
C VAL A 587 -22.32 -18.72 9.03
N GLY A 588 -21.02 -18.38 8.90
CA GLY A 588 -19.93 -19.36 8.85
C GLY A 588 -19.29 -19.73 10.18
N ASP A 589 -19.31 -18.81 11.17
CA ASP A 589 -18.53 -18.95 12.42
C ASP A 589 -19.26 -19.65 13.57
N THR A 590 -20.56 -19.92 13.45
CA THR A 590 -21.32 -20.47 14.57
C THR A 590 -21.44 -21.97 14.63
N LEU A 591 -20.99 -22.78 13.68
CA LEU A 591 -21.10 -24.23 13.85
C LEU A 591 -20.33 -25.12 12.86
N GLY A 592 -19.42 -24.66 12.04
CA GLY A 592 -18.83 -25.59 11.05
C GLY A 592 -19.88 -26.22 10.09
N GLU A 593 -21.09 -25.66 10.04
CA GLU A 593 -22.15 -26.09 9.15
C GLU A 593 -22.33 -25.08 8.01
N VAL A 594 -22.03 -25.51 6.81
CA VAL A 594 -22.43 -24.83 5.58
C VAL A 594 -23.96 -24.68 5.61
N PRO A 595 -24.54 -23.47 5.41
CA PRO A 595 -26.00 -23.34 5.31
C PRO A 595 -26.45 -24.15 4.10
N THR A 596 -27.19 -25.21 4.34
CA THR A 596 -27.82 -25.95 3.26
C THR A 596 -28.75 -25.04 2.46
N VAL A 597 -28.86 -25.28 1.18
CA VAL A 597 -29.67 -24.51 0.20
C VAL A 597 -31.14 -24.35 0.70
N GLU A 598 -31.65 -25.30 1.43
CA GLU A 598 -33.00 -25.29 2.04
C GLU A 598 -33.23 -24.14 3.04
N ARG A 599 -32.19 -23.69 3.79
CA ARG A 599 -32.34 -22.55 4.71
C ARG A 599 -32.39 -21.19 3.98
N ARG A 600 -31.87 -21.10 2.77
CA ARG A 600 -31.99 -19.88 1.94
C ARG A 600 -33.38 -19.75 1.30
N GLU A 601 -34.03 -20.85 0.98
CA GLU A 601 -35.39 -20.83 0.46
C GLU A 601 -36.43 -20.54 1.56
N SER A 602 -36.23 -21.03 2.79
CA SER A 602 -37.14 -20.73 3.90
C SER A 602 -37.11 -19.25 4.34
N ILE A 603 -36.00 -18.56 4.14
CA ILE A 603 -35.92 -17.11 4.39
C ILE A 603 -36.60 -16.32 3.27
N ARG A 604 -36.47 -16.75 2.01
CA ARG A 604 -37.20 -16.13 0.87
C ARG A 604 -38.70 -16.37 0.88
N THR A 605 -39.13 -17.55 1.34
CA THR A 605 -40.56 -17.86 1.46
C THR A 605 -41.21 -17.25 2.71
N GLY A 606 -40.44 -16.96 3.77
CA GLY A 606 -40.92 -16.24 4.96
C GLY A 606 -41.34 -14.81 4.68
N ASP A 607 -40.59 -14.09 3.88
CA ASP A 607 -40.90 -12.71 3.51
C ASP A 607 -42.06 -12.61 2.48
N ALA A 608 -42.32 -13.66 1.68
CA ALA A 608 -43.40 -13.69 0.70
C ALA A 608 -44.76 -13.99 1.31
N ILE A 609 -44.84 -14.57 2.53
CA ILE A 609 -46.10 -14.92 3.19
C ILE A 609 -46.71 -13.72 3.95
N GLN A 610 -46.00 -12.65 4.17
CA GLN A 610 -46.54 -11.45 4.82
C GLN A 610 -47.24 -10.46 3.88
N GLU A 611 -47.17 -10.61 2.57
CA GLU A 611 -47.81 -9.69 1.59
C GLU A 611 -49.16 -10.15 1.03
N PHE A 612 -49.70 -11.32 1.40
CA PHE A 612 -51.02 -11.77 0.93
C PHE A 612 -51.96 -12.05 2.10
N ARG A 613 -52.55 -11.01 2.69
CA ARG A 613 -53.86 -11.09 3.36
C ARG A 613 -54.90 -10.34 2.52
N PRO A 614 -55.89 -11.02 1.94
CA PRO A 614 -56.97 -10.30 1.29
C PRO A 614 -57.86 -9.64 2.35
N ASN A 615 -58.16 -8.36 2.15
CA ASN A 615 -59.22 -7.68 2.85
C ASN A 615 -60.58 -8.34 2.49
N GLU A 616 -61.13 -9.17 3.33
CA GLU A 616 -62.55 -9.41 3.36
C GLU A 616 -63.21 -8.39 4.31
N LYS A 617 -63.98 -7.49 3.73
CA LYS A 617 -65.15 -6.89 4.36
C LYS A 617 -66.19 -6.60 3.29
N VAL A 618 -67.26 -7.43 3.38
CA VAL A 618 -68.68 -7.25 3.01
C VAL A 618 -68.97 -6.96 1.57
#